data_0ba8ae425ffcdbd8919c741662c77553
#
_entry.id   0ba8ae425ffcdbd8919c741662c77553
#
_cell.length_a   1.000
_cell.length_b   1.000
_cell.length_c   1.000
_cell.angle_alpha   90.00
_cell.angle_beta   90.00
_cell.angle_gamma   90.00
#
_symmetry.space_group_name_H-M   'P 1'
#
loop_
_entity.id
_entity.type
_entity.pdbx_description
1 polymer ?
#
loop_
_entity_poly.entity_id
_entity_poly.type
_entity_poly.pdbx_seq_one_letter_code
_entity_poly.pdbx_strand_id
1 'polypeptide(L)'
;MPLADPHCHTLASDGMVTPAELVDAAVKAALDLIAITDHDTMAAAREVRERGEAAGLAVVMGQETTTAWPAQTHVLGWFLEKPIKRSMSVADTVAAIHDQGGLVIIPHPFMPTYFASIQPNMLRRLIDKEPVDGIEVLFTAPAGARRRRLLDSFVAENHERLGALIGSSDCHFGRHDIAQVVTDYEGDFRTAIMERRTTPRRGPGKLSVPIGMFWRQQRRALVDLPVKRLRGEI
;
A
#
# COMPACT_ATOMS: atom_id res chain seq x y z
N MET A 1 12.24 -4.24 -17.72
CA MET A 1 11.99 -4.79 -16.37
C MET A 1 10.48 -4.75 -16.13
N PRO A 2 9.91 -5.76 -15.52
CA PRO A 2 8.50 -5.75 -15.16
C PRO A 2 8.16 -4.58 -14.23
N LEU A 3 6.89 -4.13 -14.31
CA LEU A 3 6.42 -2.90 -13.68
C LEU A 3 5.28 -3.20 -12.72
N ALA A 4 5.44 -2.83 -11.45
CA ALA A 4 4.41 -3.00 -10.43
C ALA A 4 3.86 -1.67 -9.91
N ASP A 5 2.56 -1.60 -9.64
CA ASP A 5 1.96 -0.62 -8.73
C ASP A 5 1.42 -1.37 -7.50
N PRO A 6 2.24 -1.50 -6.44
CA PRO A 6 1.99 -2.46 -5.39
C PRO A 6 1.16 -1.93 -4.21
N HIS A 7 0.35 -0.89 -4.41
CA HIS A 7 -0.55 -0.34 -3.40
C HIS A 7 -1.83 0.21 -4.06
N CYS A 8 -2.91 -0.60 -4.00
CA CYS A 8 -4.17 -0.29 -4.68
C CYS A 8 -5.38 -0.65 -3.83
N HIS A 9 -6.43 0.18 -3.92
CA HIS A 9 -7.68 0.07 -3.19
C HIS A 9 -8.90 -0.07 -4.11
N THR A 10 -9.93 -0.73 -3.60
CA THR A 10 -11.22 -0.90 -4.28
C THR A 10 -12.39 -0.39 -3.42
N LEU A 11 -13.61 -0.58 -3.95
CA LEU A 11 -14.85 -0.36 -3.20
C LEU A 11 -15.01 -1.29 -1.96
N ALA A 12 -14.15 -2.29 -1.76
CA ALA A 12 -14.16 -3.08 -0.53
C ALA A 12 -13.68 -2.24 0.67
N SER A 13 -12.86 -1.22 0.44
CA SER A 13 -12.47 -0.22 1.43
C SER A 13 -12.91 1.19 1.00
N ASP A 14 -12.00 2.11 0.88
CA ASP A 14 -12.26 3.51 0.53
C ASP A 14 -11.87 3.87 -0.90
N GLY A 15 -11.43 2.93 -1.70
CA GLY A 15 -11.28 3.09 -3.14
C GLY A 15 -12.62 3.40 -3.82
N MET A 16 -12.57 3.93 -5.02
CA MET A 16 -13.72 4.39 -5.79
C MET A 16 -13.97 3.56 -7.06
N VAL A 17 -13.34 2.40 -7.15
CA VAL A 17 -13.42 1.50 -8.30
C VAL A 17 -13.73 0.07 -7.86
N THR A 18 -14.43 -0.66 -8.72
CA THR A 18 -14.66 -2.10 -8.56
C THR A 18 -13.39 -2.90 -8.84
N PRO A 19 -13.31 -4.18 -8.42
CA PRO A 19 -12.23 -5.08 -8.83
C PRO A 19 -11.99 -5.12 -10.34
N ALA A 20 -13.06 -5.17 -11.14
CA ALA A 20 -12.96 -5.17 -12.59
C ALA A 20 -12.35 -3.88 -13.15
N GLU A 21 -12.82 -2.72 -12.68
CA GLU A 21 -12.29 -1.42 -13.10
C GLU A 21 -10.83 -1.21 -12.72
N LEU A 22 -10.39 -1.74 -11.56
CA LEU A 22 -9.00 -1.69 -11.12
C LEU A 22 -8.11 -2.52 -12.07
N VAL A 23 -8.50 -3.78 -12.36
CA VAL A 23 -7.76 -4.65 -13.28
C VAL A 23 -7.69 -4.05 -14.68
N ASP A 24 -8.81 -3.56 -15.20
CA ASP A 24 -8.86 -2.89 -16.51
C ASP A 24 -7.93 -1.67 -16.57
N ALA A 25 -7.88 -0.89 -15.50
CA ALA A 25 -7.00 0.28 -15.40
C ALA A 25 -5.52 -0.12 -15.37
N ALA A 26 -5.17 -1.17 -14.64
CA ALA A 26 -3.81 -1.71 -14.53
C ALA A 26 -3.32 -2.25 -15.89
N VAL A 27 -4.14 -3.04 -16.57
CA VAL A 27 -3.84 -3.57 -17.91
C VAL A 27 -3.65 -2.44 -18.92
N LYS A 28 -4.52 -1.43 -18.92
CA LYS A 28 -4.40 -0.25 -19.80
C LYS A 28 -3.17 0.59 -19.51
N ALA A 29 -2.69 0.59 -18.26
CA ALA A 29 -1.46 1.26 -17.87
C ALA A 29 -0.19 0.43 -18.18
N ALA A 30 -0.35 -0.76 -18.78
CA ALA A 30 0.71 -1.71 -19.11
C ALA A 30 1.53 -2.11 -17.86
N LEU A 31 0.86 -2.30 -16.72
CA LEU A 31 1.45 -2.88 -15.53
C LEU A 31 1.56 -4.41 -15.69
N ASP A 32 2.65 -4.97 -15.20
CA ASP A 32 2.85 -6.43 -15.11
C ASP A 32 2.28 -7.00 -13.81
N LEU A 33 2.18 -6.14 -12.77
CA LEU A 33 1.74 -6.54 -11.43
C LEU A 33 1.04 -5.40 -10.70
N ILE A 34 0.01 -5.75 -9.93
CA ILE A 34 -0.55 -4.89 -8.86
C ILE A 34 -0.59 -5.64 -7.53
N ALA A 35 -0.55 -4.92 -6.41
CA ALA A 35 -1.00 -5.46 -5.13
C ALA A 35 -2.33 -4.85 -4.73
N ILE A 36 -3.30 -5.71 -4.41
CA ILE A 36 -4.57 -5.29 -3.82
C ILE A 36 -4.42 -5.23 -2.30
N THR A 37 -4.65 -4.06 -1.73
CA THR A 37 -4.31 -3.74 -0.33
C THR A 37 -5.41 -2.95 0.37
N ASP A 38 -6.67 -3.30 0.14
CA ASP A 38 -7.83 -2.65 0.77
C ASP A 38 -7.67 -2.51 2.30
N HIS A 39 -8.11 -1.38 2.85
CA HIS A 39 -8.01 -1.10 4.29
C HIS A 39 -8.78 -2.11 5.14
N ASP A 40 -8.07 -2.77 6.05
CA ASP A 40 -8.59 -3.67 7.07
C ASP A 40 -9.44 -4.85 6.53
N THR A 41 -9.31 -5.18 5.24
CA THR A 41 -10.09 -6.25 4.60
C THR A 41 -9.36 -6.85 3.40
N MET A 42 -9.65 -8.11 3.12
CA MET A 42 -9.24 -8.81 1.89
C MET A 42 -10.46 -9.25 1.05
N ALA A 43 -11.63 -8.62 1.27
CA ALA A 43 -12.88 -9.06 0.65
C ALA A 43 -12.82 -9.05 -0.88
N ALA A 44 -12.11 -8.09 -1.50
CA ALA A 44 -11.94 -8.01 -2.95
C ALA A 44 -10.72 -8.80 -3.47
N ALA A 45 -9.80 -9.22 -2.62
CA ALA A 45 -8.47 -9.70 -3.04
C ALA A 45 -8.55 -10.92 -3.98
N ARG A 46 -9.43 -11.87 -3.69
CA ARG A 46 -9.63 -13.06 -4.54
C ARG A 46 -10.20 -12.69 -5.91
N GLU A 47 -11.23 -11.85 -5.95
CA GLU A 47 -11.84 -11.43 -7.21
C GLU A 47 -10.85 -10.65 -8.08
N VAL A 48 -10.06 -9.72 -7.49
CA VAL A 48 -9.02 -8.98 -8.22
C VAL A 48 -7.99 -9.94 -8.78
N ARG A 49 -7.55 -10.94 -8.01
CA ARG A 49 -6.57 -11.94 -8.47
C ARG A 49 -7.11 -12.76 -9.64
N GLU A 50 -8.31 -13.34 -9.52
CA GLU A 50 -8.92 -14.16 -10.57
C GLU A 50 -9.09 -13.37 -11.89
N ARG A 51 -9.52 -12.11 -11.78
CA ARG A 51 -9.65 -11.21 -12.94
C ARG A 51 -8.29 -10.83 -13.52
N GLY A 52 -7.30 -10.56 -12.70
CA GLY A 52 -5.94 -10.25 -13.12
C GLY A 52 -5.30 -11.42 -13.86
N GLU A 53 -5.37 -12.62 -13.31
CA GLU A 53 -4.87 -13.85 -13.94
C GLU A 53 -5.52 -14.07 -15.33
N ALA A 54 -6.84 -13.88 -15.42
CA ALA A 54 -7.56 -13.97 -16.71
C ALA A 54 -7.13 -12.90 -17.72
N ALA A 55 -6.64 -11.76 -17.28
CA ALA A 55 -6.16 -10.66 -18.10
C ALA A 55 -4.63 -10.67 -18.33
N GLY A 56 -3.90 -11.64 -17.80
CA GLY A 56 -2.44 -11.72 -17.91
C GLY A 56 -1.70 -10.73 -16.98
N LEU A 57 -2.37 -10.21 -15.94
CA LEU A 57 -1.83 -9.32 -14.94
C LEU A 57 -1.55 -10.11 -13.65
N ALA A 58 -0.32 -10.07 -13.14
CA ALA A 58 -0.03 -10.64 -11.84
C ALA A 58 -0.67 -9.83 -10.71
N VAL A 59 -1.21 -10.52 -9.69
CA VAL A 59 -1.85 -9.86 -8.53
C VAL A 59 -1.31 -10.43 -7.24
N VAL A 60 -0.75 -9.56 -6.41
CA VAL A 60 -0.40 -9.86 -5.02
C VAL A 60 -1.61 -9.57 -4.14
N MET A 61 -2.07 -10.60 -3.41
CA MET A 61 -3.09 -10.41 -2.39
C MET A 61 -2.46 -9.85 -1.12
N GLY A 62 -3.03 -8.79 -0.61
CA GLY A 62 -2.55 -8.10 0.57
C GLY A 62 -3.65 -7.34 1.29
N GLN A 63 -3.23 -6.57 2.27
CA GLN A 63 -4.08 -5.70 3.06
C GLN A 63 -3.28 -4.53 3.59
N GLU A 64 -3.88 -3.34 3.62
CA GLU A 64 -3.39 -2.23 4.41
C GLU A 64 -4.07 -2.23 5.77
N THR A 65 -3.33 -2.58 6.82
CA THR A 65 -3.87 -2.77 8.17
C THR A 65 -3.70 -1.51 9.01
N THR A 66 -4.81 -1.00 9.58
CA THR A 66 -4.81 0.11 10.54
C THR A 66 -4.46 -0.40 11.93
N THR A 67 -3.38 0.10 12.51
CA THR A 67 -2.92 -0.30 13.85
C THR A 67 -3.69 0.40 14.97
N ALA A 68 -3.41 0.02 16.22
CA ALA A 68 -4.12 0.52 17.40
C ALA A 68 -3.87 2.01 17.67
N TRP A 69 -4.82 2.63 18.35
CA TRP A 69 -4.62 3.94 18.98
C TRP A 69 -3.47 3.89 20.03
N PRO A 70 -2.65 4.93 20.19
CA PRO A 70 -2.70 6.24 19.52
C PRO A 70 -1.98 6.29 18.18
N ALA A 71 -1.27 5.25 17.77
CA ALA A 71 -0.46 5.24 16.55
C ALA A 71 -1.32 5.37 15.31
N GLN A 72 -2.35 4.52 15.19
CA GLN A 72 -3.24 4.41 14.01
C GLN A 72 -2.48 4.51 12.67
N THR A 73 -1.24 4.02 12.66
CA THR A 73 -0.45 3.96 11.43
C THR A 73 -0.88 2.78 10.59
N HIS A 74 -0.62 2.85 9.30
CA HIS A 74 -0.86 1.76 8.38
C HIS A 74 0.37 0.88 8.22
N VAL A 75 0.13 -0.40 7.97
CA VAL A 75 1.14 -1.41 7.62
C VAL A 75 0.57 -2.23 6.47
N LEU A 76 1.30 -2.33 5.36
CA LEU A 76 0.95 -3.22 4.26
C LEU A 76 1.46 -4.62 4.57
N GLY A 77 0.57 -5.60 4.46
CA GLY A 77 0.93 -7.00 4.37
C GLY A 77 0.73 -7.49 2.94
N TRP A 78 1.78 -8.02 2.30
CA TRP A 78 1.69 -8.65 1.00
C TRP A 78 1.78 -10.16 1.07
N PHE A 79 1.25 -10.87 0.07
CA PHE A 79 1.21 -12.34 -0.01
C PHE A 79 0.43 -12.98 1.14
N LEU A 80 -0.66 -12.36 1.54
CA LEU A 80 -1.52 -12.84 2.60
C LEU A 80 -2.55 -13.86 2.07
N GLU A 81 -2.85 -14.85 2.90
CA GLU A 81 -3.93 -15.82 2.66
C GLU A 81 -5.21 -15.45 3.43
N LYS A 82 -5.06 -14.77 4.55
CA LYS A 82 -6.13 -14.39 5.47
C LYS A 82 -5.98 -12.93 5.92
N PRO A 83 -7.08 -12.24 6.19
CA PRO A 83 -7.01 -10.86 6.66
C PRO A 83 -6.28 -10.76 8.01
N ILE A 84 -5.52 -9.68 8.15
CA ILE A 84 -4.89 -9.28 9.40
C ILE A 84 -5.90 -8.51 10.24
N LYS A 85 -5.97 -8.81 11.52
CA LYS A 85 -6.86 -8.12 12.46
C LYS A 85 -6.41 -6.67 12.62
N ARG A 86 -7.34 -5.74 12.45
CA ARG A 86 -7.10 -4.31 12.71
C ARG A 86 -6.92 -4.01 14.19
N SER A 87 -6.41 -2.81 14.47
CA SER A 87 -6.28 -2.28 15.85
C SER A 87 -5.40 -3.13 16.77
N MET A 88 -4.43 -3.83 16.23
CA MET A 88 -3.31 -4.42 16.98
C MET A 88 -2.18 -3.40 17.12
N SER A 89 -1.22 -3.64 18.01
CA SER A 89 0.00 -2.85 18.02
C SER A 89 0.75 -2.98 16.68
N VAL A 90 1.64 -2.04 16.35
CA VAL A 90 2.44 -2.13 15.12
C VAL A 90 3.27 -3.42 15.11
N ALA A 91 3.89 -3.78 16.24
CA ALA A 91 4.70 -5.01 16.35
C ALA A 91 3.84 -6.28 16.17
N ASP A 92 2.66 -6.36 16.82
CA ASP A 92 1.76 -7.51 16.65
C ASP A 92 1.23 -7.61 15.22
N THR A 93 1.01 -6.47 14.54
CA THR A 93 0.60 -6.43 13.13
C THR A 93 1.71 -6.99 12.23
N VAL A 94 2.96 -6.58 12.45
CA VAL A 94 4.14 -7.11 11.74
C VAL A 94 4.27 -8.62 11.97
N ALA A 95 4.21 -9.06 13.22
CA ALA A 95 4.29 -10.49 13.56
C ALA A 95 3.17 -11.30 12.86
N ALA A 96 1.92 -10.81 12.89
CA ALA A 96 0.79 -11.51 12.28
C ALA A 96 0.88 -11.61 10.74
N ILE A 97 1.53 -10.65 10.08
CA ILE A 97 1.84 -10.72 8.65
C ILE A 97 2.90 -11.79 8.39
N HIS A 98 4.00 -11.77 9.13
CA HIS A 98 5.08 -12.75 9.00
C HIS A 98 4.64 -14.18 9.36
N ASP A 99 3.78 -14.35 10.36
CA ASP A 99 3.23 -15.66 10.75
C ASP A 99 2.45 -16.37 9.61
N GLN A 100 1.92 -15.60 8.65
CA GLN A 100 1.33 -16.12 7.42
C GLN A 100 2.36 -16.33 6.29
N GLY A 101 3.63 -16.04 6.55
CA GLY A 101 4.64 -15.96 5.50
C GLY A 101 4.50 -14.73 4.60
N GLY A 102 3.73 -13.73 4.99
CA GLY A 102 3.59 -12.47 4.27
C GLY A 102 4.85 -11.59 4.34
N LEU A 103 4.88 -10.52 3.55
CA LEU A 103 5.92 -9.49 3.60
C LEU A 103 5.34 -8.19 4.15
N VAL A 104 6.12 -7.53 5.01
CA VAL A 104 5.76 -6.27 5.68
C VAL A 104 6.35 -5.09 4.93
N ILE A 105 5.49 -4.21 4.43
CA ILE A 105 5.91 -2.97 3.79
C ILE A 105 5.38 -1.77 4.57
N ILE A 106 6.22 -0.78 4.78
CA ILE A 106 5.86 0.48 5.44
C ILE A 106 5.34 1.47 4.39
N PRO A 107 4.02 1.75 4.37
CA PRO A 107 3.44 2.63 3.36
C PRO A 107 3.63 4.11 3.71
N HIS A 108 3.73 4.96 2.69
CA HIS A 108 3.72 6.43 2.74
C HIS A 108 4.25 7.04 4.06
N PRO A 109 5.48 6.69 4.55
CA PRO A 109 5.98 7.08 5.86
C PRO A 109 6.14 8.59 6.01
N PHE A 110 6.03 9.08 7.25
CA PHE A 110 6.31 10.46 7.65
C PHE A 110 5.35 11.52 7.08
N MET A 111 4.12 11.14 6.73
CA MET A 111 3.09 12.12 6.37
C MET A 111 2.77 13.02 7.58
N PRO A 112 2.51 14.33 7.34
CA PRO A 112 2.32 15.28 8.44
C PRO A 112 1.02 15.11 9.21
N THR A 113 0.11 14.27 8.74
CA THR A 113 -1.19 14.02 9.36
C THR A 113 -1.13 13.23 10.66
N TYR A 114 -0.01 12.64 11.02
CA TYR A 114 0.18 11.70 12.14
C TYR A 114 -0.68 10.43 12.10
N PHE A 115 -1.87 10.50 11.56
CA PHE A 115 -2.71 9.33 11.30
C PHE A 115 -2.32 8.66 9.99
N ALA A 116 -2.57 7.38 9.90
CA ALA A 116 -2.29 6.57 8.72
C ALA A 116 -0.78 6.42 8.37
N SER A 117 0.11 7.17 8.96
CA SER A 117 1.52 7.21 8.57
C SER A 117 2.46 7.08 9.76
N ILE A 118 3.34 6.09 9.70
CA ILE A 118 4.37 5.90 10.73
C ILE A 118 5.32 7.09 10.78
N GLN A 119 5.66 7.54 11.99
CA GLN A 119 6.56 8.67 12.21
C GLN A 119 8.00 8.19 12.50
N PRO A 120 9.04 9.01 12.27
CA PRO A 120 10.44 8.58 12.32
C PRO A 120 10.84 7.86 13.62
N ASN A 121 10.43 8.39 14.77
CA ASN A 121 10.77 7.79 16.07
C ASN A 121 10.09 6.43 16.28
N MET A 122 8.88 6.25 15.72
CA MET A 122 8.16 4.98 15.79
C MET A 122 8.79 3.96 14.85
N LEU A 123 9.08 4.35 13.61
CA LEU A 123 9.75 3.47 12.65
C LEU A 123 11.12 3.03 13.16
N ARG A 124 11.91 3.93 13.75
CA ARG A 124 13.21 3.58 14.35
C ARG A 124 13.05 2.51 15.42
N ARG A 125 12.11 2.67 16.34
CA ARG A 125 11.82 1.66 17.38
C ARG A 125 11.31 0.33 16.81
N LEU A 126 10.54 0.39 15.72
CA LEU A 126 10.05 -0.81 15.05
C LEU A 126 11.21 -1.61 14.47
N ILE A 127 12.00 -1.00 13.59
CA ILE A 127 13.11 -1.68 12.91
C ILE A 127 14.25 -2.09 13.85
N ASP A 128 14.26 -1.59 15.10
CA ASP A 128 15.17 -2.05 16.16
C ASP A 128 14.78 -3.44 16.69
N LYS A 129 13.53 -3.83 16.54
CA LYS A 129 12.95 -5.03 17.15
C LYS A 129 12.40 -6.03 16.15
N GLU A 130 11.81 -5.53 15.07
CA GLU A 130 11.08 -6.34 14.11
C GLU A 130 11.64 -6.09 12.70
N PRO A 131 11.83 -7.12 11.88
CA PRO A 131 12.20 -6.93 10.49
C PRO A 131 11.05 -6.28 9.72
N VAL A 132 11.39 -5.44 8.75
CA VAL A 132 10.49 -4.96 7.70
C VAL A 132 11.08 -5.33 6.35
N ASP A 133 10.23 -5.76 5.42
CA ASP A 133 10.68 -6.28 4.13
C ASP A 133 10.79 -5.19 3.06
N GLY A 134 10.15 -4.04 3.31
CA GLY A 134 10.27 -2.88 2.43
C GLY A 134 9.66 -1.61 3.00
N ILE A 135 9.93 -0.52 2.31
CA ILE A 135 9.43 0.82 2.63
C ILE A 135 9.10 1.61 1.37
N GLU A 136 7.97 2.29 1.35
CA GLU A 136 7.65 3.23 0.28
C GLU A 136 8.48 4.51 0.42
N VAL A 137 9.32 4.76 -0.58
CA VAL A 137 10.18 5.94 -0.63
C VAL A 137 9.71 6.94 -1.69
N LEU A 138 8.87 6.49 -2.61
CA LEU A 138 8.24 7.32 -3.64
C LEU A 138 6.75 6.97 -3.72
N PHE A 139 5.89 7.99 -3.60
CA PHE A 139 4.43 7.86 -3.64
C PHE A 139 3.78 9.20 -4.04
N THR A 140 2.48 9.16 -4.34
CA THR A 140 1.78 10.31 -4.96
C THR A 140 1.35 11.38 -3.98
N ALA A 141 1.17 11.04 -2.70
CA ALA A 141 0.69 12.00 -1.71
C ALA A 141 1.61 13.23 -1.60
N PRO A 142 1.04 14.44 -1.48
CA PRO A 142 1.81 15.68 -1.40
C PRO A 142 2.62 15.73 -0.11
N ALA A 143 3.91 15.53 -0.23
CA ALA A 143 4.79 15.35 0.92
C ALA A 143 5.67 16.55 1.27
N GLY A 144 5.68 17.60 0.49
CA GLY A 144 6.56 18.75 0.70
C GLY A 144 8.07 18.41 0.73
N ALA A 145 8.92 19.36 0.42
CA ALA A 145 10.37 19.16 0.33
C ALA A 145 11.03 18.77 1.67
N ARG A 146 10.51 19.32 2.80
CA ARG A 146 11.03 19.01 4.14
C ARG A 146 10.86 17.52 4.48
N ARG A 147 9.67 16.98 4.22
CA ARG A 147 9.38 15.59 4.50
C ARG A 147 10.19 14.65 3.61
N ARG A 148 10.32 14.99 2.31
CA ARG A 148 11.15 14.21 1.40
C ARG A 148 12.59 14.11 1.92
N ARG A 149 13.20 15.23 2.28
CA ARG A 149 14.56 15.22 2.88
C ARG A 149 14.64 14.39 4.16
N LEU A 150 13.61 14.45 5.01
CA LEU A 150 13.55 13.64 6.24
C LEU A 150 13.53 12.14 5.91
N LEU A 151 12.72 11.73 4.93
CA LEU A 151 12.64 10.34 4.48
C LEU A 151 13.95 9.89 3.84
N ASP A 152 14.52 10.70 2.94
CA ASP A 152 15.80 10.40 2.27
C ASP A 152 16.93 10.21 3.29
N SER A 153 17.03 11.11 4.29
CA SER A 153 18.02 10.97 5.36
C SER A 153 17.79 9.71 6.22
N PHE A 154 16.54 9.44 6.57
CA PHE A 154 16.20 8.25 7.37
C PHE A 154 16.53 6.96 6.64
N VAL A 155 16.21 6.88 5.35
CA VAL A 155 16.52 5.73 4.48
C VAL A 155 18.03 5.56 4.36
N ALA A 156 18.79 6.62 4.12
CA ALA A 156 20.25 6.55 4.04
C ALA A 156 20.89 6.05 5.34
N GLU A 157 20.37 6.46 6.51
CA GLU A 157 20.86 6.04 7.83
C GLU A 157 20.50 4.58 8.19
N ASN A 158 19.42 4.03 7.61
CA ASN A 158 18.83 2.76 8.04
C ASN A 158 18.64 1.75 6.88
N HIS A 159 19.28 1.94 5.72
CA HIS A 159 19.02 1.19 4.49
C HIS A 159 19.13 -0.33 4.66
N GLU A 160 20.04 -0.80 5.50
CA GLU A 160 20.22 -2.24 5.77
C GLU A 160 19.05 -2.88 6.53
N ARG A 161 18.21 -2.07 7.17
CA ARG A 161 17.15 -2.51 8.07
C ARG A 161 15.74 -2.26 7.51
N LEU A 162 15.63 -1.54 6.41
CA LEU A 162 14.37 -1.11 5.82
C LEU A 162 13.87 -2.01 4.69
N GLY A 163 14.62 -3.07 4.33
CA GLY A 163 14.25 -3.95 3.23
C GLY A 163 14.32 -3.26 1.86
N ALA A 164 13.41 -3.63 0.97
CA ALA A 164 13.32 -3.13 -0.39
C ALA A 164 12.79 -1.69 -0.45
N LEU A 165 13.29 -0.91 -1.40
CA LEU A 165 12.75 0.43 -1.69
C LEU A 165 11.59 0.31 -2.68
N ILE A 166 10.44 0.83 -2.32
CA ILE A 166 9.19 0.68 -3.05
C ILE A 166 8.68 2.03 -3.55
N GLY A 167 8.14 2.02 -4.76
CA GLY A 167 7.34 3.10 -5.32
C GLY A 167 5.91 2.61 -5.55
N SER A 168 4.92 3.38 -5.16
CA SER A 168 3.51 3.03 -5.29
C SER A 168 2.64 4.25 -5.54
N SER A 169 1.48 4.05 -6.15
CA SER A 169 0.53 5.15 -6.37
C SER A 169 -0.39 5.38 -5.18
N ASP A 170 -0.60 4.40 -4.32
CA ASP A 170 -1.68 4.42 -3.33
C ASP A 170 -3.02 4.70 -4.04
N CYS A 171 -3.31 3.83 -5.04
CA CYS A 171 -4.35 4.03 -6.03
C CYS A 171 -5.74 3.84 -5.42
N HIS A 172 -6.57 4.89 -5.45
CA HIS A 172 -7.95 4.88 -4.97
C HIS A 172 -8.97 5.11 -6.08
N PHE A 173 -8.55 5.61 -7.24
CA PHE A 173 -9.43 6.08 -8.31
C PHE A 173 -9.21 5.35 -9.64
N GLY A 174 -8.51 4.23 -9.62
CA GLY A 174 -8.27 3.39 -10.78
C GLY A 174 -7.55 4.15 -11.90
N ARG A 175 -8.15 4.20 -13.10
CA ARG A 175 -7.54 4.87 -14.27
C ARG A 175 -7.11 6.32 -14.03
N HIS A 176 -7.59 6.96 -12.97
CA HIS A 176 -7.32 8.37 -12.68
C HIS A 176 -6.10 8.61 -11.83
N ASP A 177 -5.55 7.57 -11.22
CA ASP A 177 -4.41 7.67 -10.30
C ASP A 177 -3.45 6.47 -10.32
N ILE A 178 -3.80 5.36 -10.98
CA ILE A 178 -2.92 4.17 -11.08
C ILE A 178 -1.64 4.46 -11.88
N ALA A 179 -0.58 3.76 -11.57
CA ALA A 179 0.71 3.81 -12.26
C ALA A 179 1.38 5.19 -12.30
N GLN A 180 1.04 6.12 -11.39
CA GLN A 180 1.74 7.39 -11.28
C GLN A 180 3.14 7.23 -10.68
N VAL A 181 3.25 6.31 -9.75
CA VAL A 181 4.49 5.86 -9.14
C VAL A 181 4.47 4.34 -9.14
N VAL A 182 5.58 3.76 -9.49
CA VAL A 182 5.71 2.33 -9.74
C VAL A 182 7.03 1.80 -9.23
N THR A 183 7.12 0.49 -9.13
CA THR A 183 8.34 -0.24 -8.80
C THR A 183 8.74 -1.11 -9.99
N ASP A 184 9.92 -0.87 -10.56
CA ASP A 184 10.58 -1.84 -11.43
C ASP A 184 11.18 -2.94 -10.56
N TYR A 185 11.14 -4.20 -11.01
CA TYR A 185 11.69 -5.33 -10.27
C TYR A 185 12.32 -6.37 -11.21
N GLU A 186 13.18 -7.23 -10.67
CA GLU A 186 13.88 -8.26 -11.43
C GLU A 186 13.42 -9.66 -11.04
N GLY A 187 13.02 -10.46 -12.02
CA GLY A 187 12.59 -11.85 -11.82
C GLY A 187 11.22 -11.96 -11.14
N ASP A 188 11.09 -12.81 -10.14
CA ASP A 188 9.90 -12.95 -9.32
C ASP A 188 9.77 -11.79 -8.32
N PHE A 189 8.57 -11.21 -8.20
CA PHE A 189 8.37 -10.00 -7.38
C PHE A 189 8.67 -10.22 -5.90
N ARG A 190 8.24 -11.37 -5.34
CA ARG A 190 8.52 -11.70 -3.94
C ARG A 190 10.02 -11.80 -3.69
N THR A 191 10.72 -12.54 -4.55
CA THR A 191 12.17 -12.69 -4.50
C THR A 191 12.88 -11.35 -4.67
N ALA A 192 12.41 -10.51 -5.60
CA ALA A 192 12.98 -9.17 -5.81
C ALA A 192 12.86 -8.27 -4.55
N ILE A 193 11.73 -8.36 -3.81
CA ILE A 193 11.60 -7.66 -2.52
C ILE A 193 12.61 -8.20 -1.50
N MET A 194 12.66 -9.51 -1.31
CA MET A 194 13.55 -10.14 -0.33
C MET A 194 15.04 -9.89 -0.63
N GLU A 195 15.42 -9.82 -1.88
CA GLU A 195 16.79 -9.56 -2.35
C GLU A 195 17.06 -8.07 -2.65
N ARG A 196 16.09 -7.18 -2.39
CA ARG A 196 16.19 -5.72 -2.60
C ARG A 196 16.52 -5.34 -4.05
N ARG A 197 16.03 -6.13 -5.01
CA ARG A 197 16.19 -5.89 -6.46
C ARG A 197 14.98 -5.14 -7.02
N THR A 198 14.69 -3.99 -6.41
CA THR A 198 13.58 -3.11 -6.77
C THR A 198 14.06 -1.69 -6.99
N THR A 199 13.40 -0.97 -7.90
CA THR A 199 13.71 0.43 -8.19
C THR A 199 12.42 1.25 -8.28
N PRO A 200 12.17 2.13 -7.29
CA PRO A 200 11.02 3.02 -7.33
C PRO A 200 11.23 4.14 -8.37
N ARG A 201 10.21 4.43 -9.18
CA ARG A 201 10.24 5.55 -10.13
C ARG A 201 8.88 6.15 -10.44
N ARG A 202 8.87 7.28 -11.12
CA ARG A 202 7.64 7.82 -11.72
C ARG A 202 7.20 6.90 -12.84
N GLY A 203 5.91 6.55 -12.82
CA GLY A 203 5.27 5.70 -13.81
C GLY A 203 4.63 6.47 -14.96
N PRO A 204 3.97 5.77 -15.89
CA PRO A 204 3.27 6.38 -17.03
C PRO A 204 1.93 7.01 -16.67
N GLY A 205 1.37 6.69 -15.50
CA GLY A 205 0.07 7.18 -15.04
C GLY A 205 0.03 8.70 -14.82
N LYS A 206 -1.15 9.27 -14.94
CA LYS A 206 -1.39 10.71 -14.73
C LYS A 206 -2.51 10.92 -13.73
N LEU A 207 -2.31 11.85 -12.81
CA LEU A 207 -3.37 12.27 -11.92
C LEU A 207 -4.44 13.04 -12.70
N SER A 208 -5.64 12.50 -12.72
CA SER A 208 -6.78 13.08 -13.44
C SER A 208 -8.10 12.93 -12.68
N VAL A 209 -8.04 12.88 -11.35
CA VAL A 209 -9.19 12.61 -10.48
C VAL A 209 -10.21 13.76 -10.57
N PRO A 210 -11.45 13.48 -11.01
CA PRO A 210 -12.52 14.49 -10.98
C PRO A 210 -12.78 14.94 -9.54
N ILE A 211 -12.93 16.24 -9.34
CA ILE A 211 -13.11 16.84 -8.00
C ILE A 211 -14.29 16.23 -7.24
N GLY A 212 -15.39 15.91 -7.91
CA GLY A 212 -16.54 15.25 -7.29
C GLY A 212 -16.26 13.81 -6.85
N MET A 213 -15.36 13.08 -7.55
CA MET A 213 -14.94 11.74 -7.18
C MET A 213 -14.01 11.81 -5.95
N PHE A 214 -13.11 12.78 -5.93
CA PHE A 214 -12.24 13.06 -4.77
C PHE A 214 -13.07 13.31 -3.51
N TRP A 215 -14.05 14.22 -3.54
CA TRP A 215 -14.88 14.51 -2.36
C TRP A 215 -15.74 13.32 -1.92
N ARG A 216 -16.22 12.48 -2.84
CA ARG A 216 -16.92 11.24 -2.50
C ARG A 216 -16.00 10.27 -1.78
N GLN A 217 -14.75 10.12 -2.23
CA GLN A 217 -13.77 9.27 -1.57
C GLN A 217 -13.46 9.80 -0.15
N GLN A 218 -13.21 11.10 0.00
CA GLN A 218 -12.96 11.71 1.31
C GLN A 218 -14.14 11.47 2.28
N ARG A 219 -15.37 11.66 1.81
CA ARG A 219 -16.55 11.35 2.61
C ARG A 219 -16.61 9.88 2.98
N ARG A 220 -16.34 8.98 2.03
CA ARG A 220 -16.32 7.53 2.27
C ARG A 220 -15.30 7.15 3.33
N ALA A 221 -14.06 7.60 3.19
CA ALA A 221 -12.96 7.29 4.10
C ALA A 221 -13.16 7.86 5.50
N LEU A 222 -13.59 9.13 5.60
CA LEU A 222 -13.62 9.88 6.87
C LEU A 222 -14.96 9.83 7.59
N VAL A 223 -16.06 9.45 6.92
CA VAL A 223 -17.41 9.46 7.50
C VAL A 223 -18.10 8.12 7.33
N ASP A 224 -18.32 7.67 6.08
CA ASP A 224 -19.20 6.54 5.82
C ASP A 224 -18.63 5.22 6.38
N LEU A 225 -17.36 4.91 6.16
CA LEU A 225 -16.70 3.71 6.68
C LEU A 225 -16.54 3.74 8.21
N PRO A 226 -16.09 4.81 8.86
CA PRO A 226 -16.06 4.91 10.31
C PRO A 226 -17.44 4.72 10.94
N VAL A 227 -18.51 5.30 10.37
CA VAL A 227 -19.88 5.12 10.87
C VAL A 227 -20.35 3.67 10.73
N LYS A 228 -20.10 3.01 9.59
CA LYS A 228 -20.42 1.60 9.40
C LYS A 228 -19.70 0.71 10.40
N ARG A 229 -18.42 0.98 10.66
CA ARG A 229 -17.63 0.27 11.68
C ARG A 229 -18.22 0.43 13.08
N LEU A 230 -18.61 1.65 13.47
CA LEU A 230 -19.26 1.91 14.77
C LEU A 230 -20.58 1.18 14.93
N ARG A 231 -21.29 0.92 13.83
CA ARG A 231 -22.56 0.16 13.81
C ARG A 231 -22.37 -1.34 13.69
N GLY A 232 -21.13 -1.82 13.53
CA GLY A 232 -20.83 -3.24 13.33
C GLY A 232 -21.33 -3.79 11.99
N GLU A 233 -21.43 -2.94 10.97
CA GLU A 233 -21.86 -3.31 9.61
C GLU A 233 -20.70 -3.84 8.76
N ILE A 234 -19.46 -3.53 9.20
CA ILE A 234 -18.19 -3.98 8.60
C ILE A 234 -17.10 -4.12 9.65
#